data_61481f04f8e40237583c88856a6597d4
#
_entry.id   61481f04f8e40237583c88856a6597d4
#
_cell.length_a   1.000
_cell.length_b   1.000
_cell.length_c   1.000
_cell.angle_alpha   90.00
_cell.angle_beta   90.00
_cell.angle_gamma   90.00
#
_symmetry.space_group_name_H-M   'P 1'
#
loop_
_entity.id
_entity.type
_entity.pdbx_description
1 polymer ?
#
loop_
_entity_poly.entity_id
_entity_poly.type
_entity_poly.pdbx_seq_one_letter_code
_entity_poly.pdbx_strand_id
1 'polypeptide(L)'
;MDLKKTYIPRLDDILGGGVPKGKSMLFQAVPGIISDVFGYQIISXRVHLDSEIGFIYTNTRTPVEIERVFDKYGWDLKTPLNSGQIFFIDSISGMMGVPPMGKYIINDLAKSKEMILPAIEDIAGGTAVIENIATLIDSIGADNTIKCIKMLNEAAVKHEVNIVYLFTRWDYEDRLVEQLKNLVDCEIQLFSIEEKVMYRQVFMVVKSNWTXASKCKTFFELAEPGGVMVFIPKLLVTGPYNAGKTTFVHAIAKKAVSVERQAFELFPTTVGLDIGHMDYKGFSADVFGTPGQERFDLLLEPLSREAIGTFIXIDSTKPDTXARAKEMINMCRAEALPKVIVANKHDLPGALTPDEIKKRMALWEDVAIVPVSAQKNEGVDKALDTLFDLIYRV
;
A
#
# COMPACT_ATOMS: atom_id res chain seq x y z
N MET A 1 0.63 20.57 16.37
CA MET A 1 -0.66 20.39 15.68
C MET A 1 -1.31 19.10 16.15
N ASP A 2 -2.56 19.15 16.54
CA ASP A 2 -3.27 17.98 17.05
C ASP A 2 -3.77 17.15 15.87
N LEU A 3 -3.21 15.96 15.68
CA LEU A 3 -3.52 15.11 14.55
C LEU A 3 -4.42 13.95 14.96
N LYS A 4 -5.40 13.67 14.12
CA LYS A 4 -6.36 12.58 14.35
C LYS A 4 -5.94 11.37 13.51
N LYS A 5 -5.90 10.20 14.13
CA LYS A 5 -5.51 8.98 13.43
C LYS A 5 -6.56 8.53 12.42
N THR A 6 -6.12 7.94 11.33
CA THR A 6 -7.03 7.26 10.40
C THR A 6 -7.26 5.81 10.82
N TYR A 7 -6.31 5.26 11.57
CA TYR A 7 -6.30 3.83 11.94
C TYR A 7 -6.16 2.91 10.71
N ILE A 8 -5.68 3.47 9.60
CA ILE A 8 -5.26 2.67 8.45
C ILE A 8 -3.76 2.42 8.60
N PRO A 9 -3.30 1.17 8.66
CA PRO A 9 -1.87 0.89 8.84
C PRO A 9 -1.02 1.62 7.79
N ARG A 10 0.10 2.17 8.22
CA ARG A 10 1.05 2.94 7.41
C ARG A 10 0.55 4.30 6.98
N LEU A 11 -0.77 4.48 6.80
CA LEU A 11 -1.28 5.75 6.29
C LEU A 11 -0.98 6.90 7.27
N ASP A 12 -1.17 6.65 8.56
CA ASP A 12 -0.91 7.71 9.56
C ASP A 12 0.56 8.15 9.54
N ASP A 13 1.48 7.20 9.39
CA ASP A 13 2.91 7.54 9.30
C ASP A 13 3.19 8.38 8.05
N ILE A 14 2.60 8.00 6.92
CA ILE A 14 2.79 8.75 5.66
C ILE A 14 2.23 10.16 5.80
N LEU A 15 1.15 10.33 6.56
CA LEU A 15 0.52 11.63 6.77
C LEU A 15 1.14 12.44 7.91
N GLY A 16 2.29 12.00 8.42
CA GLY A 16 2.99 12.74 9.46
C GLY A 16 2.40 12.55 10.85
N GLY A 17 1.62 11.50 11.04
CA GLY A 17 1.01 11.17 12.33
C GLY A 17 -0.51 11.19 12.32
N GLY A 18 -1.12 11.63 11.24
CA GLY A 18 -2.56 11.67 11.13
C GLY A 18 -3.06 12.86 10.34
N VAL A 19 -4.30 13.26 10.63
CA VAL A 19 -5.02 14.27 9.85
C VAL A 19 -5.38 15.44 10.79
N PRO A 20 -5.05 16.69 10.44
CA PRO A 20 -5.49 17.83 11.26
C PRO A 20 -7.01 17.98 11.21
N LYS A 21 -7.56 18.56 12.27
CA LYS A 21 -9.00 18.81 12.34
C LYS A 21 -9.45 19.69 11.19
N GLY A 22 -10.63 19.42 10.67
CA GLY A 22 -11.25 20.23 9.62
C GLY A 22 -10.75 19.95 8.21
N LYS A 23 -9.81 19.05 8.05
CA LYS A 23 -9.26 18.73 6.73
C LYS A 23 -10.10 17.67 6.02
N SER A 24 -10.09 17.73 4.68
CA SER A 24 -10.81 16.77 3.84
C SER A 24 -9.84 15.83 3.16
N MET A 25 -10.27 14.58 3.00
CA MET A 25 -9.52 13.54 2.30
C MET A 25 -10.37 12.98 1.17
N LEU A 26 -9.76 12.78 0.02
CA LEU A 26 -10.40 12.15 -1.14
C LEU A 26 -9.72 10.80 -1.37
N PHE A 27 -10.49 9.72 -1.26
CA PHE A 27 -10.02 8.39 -1.65
C PHE A 27 -10.54 8.13 -3.06
N GLN A 28 -9.67 8.24 -4.03
CA GLN A 28 -10.01 8.06 -5.43
C GLN A 28 -9.59 6.66 -5.88
N ALA A 29 -10.55 5.83 -6.22
CA ALA A 29 -10.30 4.43 -6.58
C ALA A 29 -10.61 4.17 -8.03
N VAL A 30 -9.72 3.42 -8.71
CA VAL A 30 -10.06 2.90 -10.03
C VAL A 30 -11.21 1.90 -9.88
N PRO A 31 -12.07 1.75 -10.91
CA PRO A 31 -13.16 0.76 -10.80
C PRO A 31 -12.61 -0.63 -10.51
N GLY A 32 -13.29 -1.35 -9.63
CA GLY A 32 -12.90 -2.69 -9.22
C GLY A 32 -12.14 -2.75 -7.89
N ILE A 33 -11.65 -1.60 -7.40
CA ILE A 33 -10.99 -1.53 -6.10
C ILE A 33 -12.02 -1.11 -5.06
N ILE A 34 -12.10 -1.85 -3.98
CA ILE A 34 -13.04 -1.56 -2.89
C ILE A 34 -12.48 -0.42 -2.05
N SER A 35 -13.08 0.77 -2.16
CA SER A 35 -12.61 1.96 -1.45
C SER A 35 -13.40 2.27 -0.19
N ASP A 36 -14.64 1.83 -0.13
CA ASP A 36 -15.54 2.18 0.98
C ASP A 36 -15.05 1.67 2.32
N VAL A 37 -14.33 0.55 2.32
CA VAL A 37 -13.76 -0.01 3.55
C VAL A 37 -12.82 0.99 4.22
N PHE A 38 -12.09 1.79 3.45
CA PHE A 38 -11.21 2.81 4.03
C PHE A 38 -12.02 3.83 4.85
N GLY A 39 -13.10 4.34 4.27
CA GLY A 39 -13.96 5.29 4.99
C GLY A 39 -14.61 4.67 6.21
N TYR A 40 -15.12 3.46 6.07
CA TYR A 40 -15.77 2.77 7.19
C TYR A 40 -14.77 2.49 8.31
N GLN A 41 -13.56 2.07 7.97
CA GLN A 41 -12.54 1.79 8.98
C GLN A 41 -12.17 3.06 9.74
N ILE A 42 -12.02 4.18 9.05
CA ILE A 42 -11.68 5.45 9.69
C ILE A 42 -12.76 5.83 10.68
N ILE A 43 -14.01 5.86 10.26
CA ILE A 43 -15.09 6.29 11.16
C ILE A 43 -15.28 5.30 12.30
N SER A 44 -15.18 4.02 12.04
CA SER A 44 -15.30 3.00 13.08
C SER A 44 -14.23 3.14 14.16
N UNK A 45 -13.07 3.23 13.67
CA UNK A 45 -12.04 3.35 14.46
C UNK A 45 -12.08 4.50 15.29
N ARG A 46 -12.42 5.62 14.83
CA ARG A 46 -12.48 6.88 15.57
C ARG A 46 -13.61 6.91 16.60
N VAL A 47 -14.73 6.36 16.23
CA VAL A 47 -15.86 6.30 17.18
C VAL A 47 -15.52 5.39 18.36
N HIS A 48 -14.95 4.24 18.10
CA HIS A 48 -14.68 3.28 19.17
C HIS A 48 -13.47 3.66 20.02
N LEU A 49 -12.42 4.19 19.41
CA LEU A 49 -11.16 4.46 20.12
C LEU A 49 -11.03 5.90 20.59
N ASP A 50 -11.60 6.84 19.87
CA ASP A 50 -11.47 8.27 20.18
C ASP A 50 -12.77 8.88 20.69
N SER A 51 -13.82 8.09 20.79
CA SER A 51 -15.14 8.53 21.27
C SER A 51 -15.72 9.67 20.45
N GLU A 52 -15.46 9.64 19.14
CA GLU A 52 -16.01 10.65 18.23
C GLU A 52 -17.47 10.36 17.87
N ILE A 53 -18.09 11.36 17.29
CA ILE A 53 -19.40 11.23 16.66
C ILE A 53 -19.18 11.38 15.16
N GLY A 54 -19.93 10.63 14.36
CA GLY A 54 -19.80 10.74 12.93
C GLY A 54 -21.05 10.33 12.18
N PHE A 55 -21.02 10.52 10.87
CA PHE A 55 -22.11 10.01 10.03
C PHE A 55 -21.55 9.43 8.73
N ILE A 56 -22.39 8.60 8.14
CA ILE A 56 -22.14 8.05 6.81
C ILE A 56 -23.28 8.50 5.91
N TYR A 57 -22.94 9.32 4.92
CA TYR A 57 -23.87 9.66 3.85
C TYR A 57 -23.70 8.61 2.76
N THR A 58 -24.80 7.98 2.37
CA THR A 58 -24.71 6.94 1.35
C THR A 58 -25.73 7.18 0.24
N ASN A 59 -25.25 7.09 -0.99
CA ASN A 59 -26.07 7.12 -2.18
C ASN A 59 -25.80 5.92 -3.08
N THR A 60 -25.12 4.88 -2.53
CA THR A 60 -24.75 3.68 -3.28
C THR A 60 -25.21 2.39 -2.61
N ARG A 61 -25.03 2.30 -1.29
CA ARG A 61 -25.42 1.11 -0.51
C ARG A 61 -26.47 1.50 0.50
N THR A 62 -27.42 0.63 0.73
CA THR A 62 -28.38 0.87 1.81
C THR A 62 -27.68 0.75 3.16
N PRO A 63 -28.20 1.37 4.20
CA PRO A 63 -27.62 1.19 5.55
C PRO A 63 -27.53 -0.27 5.97
N VAL A 64 -28.50 -1.12 5.60
CA VAL A 64 -28.43 -2.53 5.94
C VAL A 64 -27.25 -3.21 5.25
N GLU A 65 -26.99 -2.84 4.00
CA GLU A 65 -25.82 -3.37 3.27
C GLU A 65 -24.52 -2.90 3.94
N ILE A 66 -24.47 -1.64 4.40
CA ILE A 66 -23.28 -1.13 5.09
C ILE A 66 -23.08 -1.87 6.41
N GLU A 67 -24.16 -2.16 7.14
CA GLU A 67 -24.08 -2.94 8.37
C GLU A 67 -23.44 -4.31 8.11
N ARG A 68 -23.79 -4.94 7.01
CA ARG A 68 -23.19 -6.23 6.64
C ARG A 68 -21.70 -6.10 6.39
N VAL A 69 -21.26 -4.99 5.76
CA VAL A 69 -19.84 -4.77 5.53
C VAL A 69 -19.11 -4.62 6.87
N PHE A 70 -19.66 -3.84 7.80
CA PHE A 70 -19.06 -3.71 9.14
C PHE A 70 -18.95 -5.08 9.83
N ASP A 71 -20.02 -5.88 9.78
CA ASP A 71 -20.01 -7.22 10.37
C ASP A 71 -18.92 -8.10 9.75
N LYS A 72 -18.79 -8.03 8.44
CA LYS A 72 -17.80 -8.82 7.70
C LYS A 72 -16.37 -8.53 8.20
N TYR A 73 -16.08 -7.28 8.51
CA TYR A 73 -14.75 -6.89 8.97
C TYR A 73 -14.61 -6.88 10.49
N GLY A 74 -15.67 -7.28 11.20
CA GLY A 74 -15.61 -7.41 12.65
C GLY A 74 -15.79 -6.09 13.39
N TRP A 75 -16.37 -5.09 12.75
CA TRP A 75 -16.58 -3.78 13.36
C TRP A 75 -18.01 -3.66 13.88
N ASP A 76 -18.13 -3.25 15.13
CA ASP A 76 -19.45 -3.07 15.76
C ASP A 76 -20.07 -1.75 15.29
N LEU A 77 -21.14 -1.84 14.53
CA LEU A 77 -21.90 -0.66 14.11
C LEU A 77 -23.17 -0.50 14.95
N LYS A 78 -23.70 -1.57 15.48
CA LYS A 78 -25.00 -1.51 16.22
C LYS A 78 -24.91 -0.64 17.45
N THR A 79 -23.85 -0.77 18.24
CA THR A 79 -23.74 0.02 19.47
C THR A 79 -23.66 1.51 19.18
N PRO A 80 -22.78 1.99 18.28
CA PRO A 80 -22.79 3.43 17.98
C PRO A 80 -24.05 3.90 17.26
N LEU A 81 -24.73 3.07 16.48
CA LEU A 81 -26.03 3.45 15.92
C LEU A 81 -27.07 3.67 17.00
N ASN A 82 -27.11 2.75 17.97
CA ASN A 82 -28.09 2.85 19.07
C ASN A 82 -27.83 4.05 19.97
N SER A 83 -26.57 4.40 20.16
CA SER A 83 -26.22 5.55 21.02
C SER A 83 -26.26 6.89 20.30
N GLY A 84 -26.38 6.86 18.96
CA GLY A 84 -26.34 8.08 18.17
C GLY A 84 -24.92 8.56 17.84
N GLN A 85 -23.89 7.82 18.21
CA GLN A 85 -22.52 8.21 17.88
C GLN A 85 -22.23 8.09 16.38
N ILE A 86 -22.90 7.17 15.71
CA ILE A 86 -22.89 7.10 14.25
C ILE A 86 -24.34 7.16 13.79
N PHE A 87 -24.61 7.96 12.76
CA PHE A 87 -25.92 7.93 12.12
C PHE A 87 -25.73 7.95 10.61
N PHE A 88 -26.78 7.54 9.92
CA PHE A 88 -26.80 7.54 8.45
C PHE A 88 -27.55 8.75 7.92
N ILE A 89 -27.09 9.24 6.79
CA ILE A 89 -27.90 10.05 5.88
C ILE A 89 -28.18 9.14 4.69
N ASP A 90 -29.41 8.67 4.59
CA ASP A 90 -29.79 7.60 3.65
C ASP A 90 -30.43 8.23 2.41
N SER A 91 -29.69 8.26 1.30
CA SER A 91 -30.19 8.82 0.07
C SER A 91 -30.38 7.78 -1.03
N ILE A 92 -30.50 6.51 -0.66
CA ILE A 92 -30.62 5.43 -1.64
C ILE A 92 -31.85 4.53 -1.40
N SER A 93 -32.23 4.30 -0.14
CA SER A 93 -33.26 3.29 0.15
C SER A 93 -34.60 3.59 -0.51
N GLY A 94 -35.01 4.87 -0.49
CA GLY A 94 -36.26 5.25 -1.14
C GLY A 94 -36.28 4.95 -2.62
N MET A 95 -35.16 5.17 -3.28
CA MET A 95 -35.04 4.90 -4.72
C MET A 95 -35.04 3.41 -5.03
N MET A 96 -34.60 2.59 -4.08
CA MET A 96 -34.56 1.14 -4.24
C MET A 96 -35.84 0.46 -3.77
N GLY A 97 -36.77 1.21 -3.21
CA GLY A 97 -38.02 0.65 -2.72
C GLY A 97 -37.87 -0.19 -1.45
N VAL A 98 -36.85 0.09 -0.64
CA VAL A 98 -36.66 -0.58 0.65
C VAL A 98 -36.86 0.42 1.77
N PRO A 99 -37.20 -0.05 2.99
CA PRO A 99 -37.42 0.90 4.11
C PRO A 99 -36.17 1.71 4.39
N PRO A 100 -36.28 3.03 4.47
CA PRO A 100 -35.14 3.86 4.80
C PRO A 100 -34.71 3.70 6.26
N MET A 101 -33.42 3.95 6.52
CA MET A 101 -32.87 3.83 7.84
C MET A 101 -31.80 4.89 8.03
N GLY A 102 -32.11 5.91 8.80
CA GLY A 102 -31.14 6.99 9.03
C GLY A 102 -31.76 8.12 9.79
N LYS A 103 -30.91 8.95 10.34
CA LYS A 103 -31.36 10.18 11.00
C LYS A 103 -31.95 11.14 9.97
N TYR A 104 -31.33 11.19 8.79
CA TYR A 104 -31.82 12.01 7.68
C TYR A 104 -32.06 11.10 6.48
N ILE A 105 -33.16 11.34 5.79
CA ILE A 105 -33.56 10.53 4.62
C ILE A 105 -33.72 11.47 3.43
N ILE A 106 -33.08 11.11 2.33
CA ILE A 106 -33.07 11.91 1.11
C ILE A 106 -33.66 11.09 -0.02
N ASN A 107 -34.70 11.61 -0.66
CA ASN A 107 -35.29 10.96 -1.82
C ASN A 107 -34.96 11.68 -3.13
N ASP A 108 -34.30 12.82 -3.05
CA ASP A 108 -33.87 13.61 -4.20
C ASP A 108 -32.43 14.03 -3.96
N LEU A 109 -31.48 13.47 -4.73
CA LEU A 109 -30.06 13.73 -4.52
C LEU A 109 -29.71 15.22 -4.69
N ALA A 110 -30.53 15.99 -5.39
CA ALA A 110 -30.30 17.44 -5.47
C ALA A 110 -30.41 18.13 -4.11
N LYS A 111 -31.02 17.49 -3.13
CA LYS A 111 -31.17 18.03 -1.77
C LYS A 111 -30.09 17.53 -0.81
N SER A 112 -29.10 16.80 -1.29
CA SER A 112 -28.06 16.22 -0.43
C SER A 112 -27.33 17.29 0.38
N LYS A 113 -26.91 18.37 -0.27
CA LYS A 113 -26.19 19.45 0.40
C LYS A 113 -26.99 20.02 1.58
N GLU A 114 -28.29 20.23 1.37
CA GLU A 114 -29.17 20.82 2.39
C GLU A 114 -29.28 19.93 3.63
N MET A 115 -29.16 18.63 3.46
CA MET A 115 -29.22 17.71 4.60
C MET A 115 -27.85 17.46 5.23
N ILE A 116 -26.79 17.43 4.42
CA ILE A 116 -25.45 17.16 4.94
C ILE A 116 -24.92 18.34 5.74
N LEU A 117 -25.18 19.57 5.32
CA LEU A 117 -24.63 20.74 6.01
C LEU A 117 -25.03 20.79 7.49
N PRO A 118 -26.33 20.65 7.85
CA PRO A 118 -26.68 20.62 9.29
C PRO A 118 -26.05 19.40 10.00
N ALA A 119 -25.92 18.28 9.32
CA ALA A 119 -25.32 17.08 9.93
C ALA A 119 -23.86 17.32 10.30
N ILE A 120 -23.13 18.10 9.49
CA ILE A 120 -21.73 18.43 9.82
C ILE A 120 -21.68 19.22 11.13
N GLU A 121 -22.59 20.17 11.31
CA GLU A 121 -22.68 20.91 12.57
C GLU A 121 -22.97 19.97 13.74
N ASP A 122 -23.87 19.01 13.54
CA ASP A 122 -24.25 18.05 14.58
C ASP A 122 -23.06 17.22 15.09
N ILE A 123 -22.08 16.98 14.24
CA ILE A 123 -20.94 16.12 14.59
C ILE A 123 -19.67 16.92 14.78
N ALA A 124 -19.76 18.17 15.23
CA ALA A 124 -18.58 19.02 15.39
C ALA A 124 -17.43 18.27 16.06
N GLY A 125 -16.24 18.36 15.48
CA GLY A 125 -15.06 17.63 15.93
C GLY A 125 -14.98 16.18 15.48
N GLY A 126 -15.96 15.69 14.74
CA GLY A 126 -16.02 14.28 14.33
C GLY A 126 -15.65 14.02 12.89
N THR A 127 -16.24 12.97 12.33
CA THR A 127 -15.89 12.47 11.00
C THR A 127 -17.15 12.22 10.17
N ALA A 128 -17.13 12.70 8.93
CA ALA A 128 -18.18 12.45 7.95
C ALA A 128 -17.62 11.62 6.80
N VAL A 129 -18.33 10.57 6.40
CA VAL A 129 -17.98 9.77 5.22
C VAL A 129 -19.02 10.03 4.15
N ILE A 130 -18.57 10.45 2.97
CA ILE A 130 -19.45 10.77 1.83
C ILE A 130 -19.25 9.68 0.77
N GLU A 131 -20.24 8.82 0.63
CA GLU A 131 -20.19 7.70 -0.30
C GLU A 131 -21.34 7.82 -1.29
N ASN A 132 -21.16 8.20 -2.49
CA ASN A 132 -19.96 8.31 -3.30
C ASN A 132 -20.07 9.57 -4.17
N ILE A 133 -18.97 10.27 -4.42
CA ILE A 133 -18.99 11.47 -5.27
C ILE A 133 -19.44 11.13 -6.69
N ALA A 134 -19.07 9.94 -7.20
CA ALA A 134 -19.45 9.55 -8.56
C ALA A 134 -20.96 9.58 -8.76
N THR A 135 -21.72 9.09 -7.78
CA THR A 135 -23.18 9.09 -7.87
C THR A 135 -23.73 10.51 -7.88
N LEU A 136 -23.14 11.41 -7.10
CA LEU A 136 -23.53 12.81 -7.13
C LEU A 136 -23.30 13.42 -8.52
N ILE A 137 -22.13 13.18 -9.11
CA ILE A 137 -21.83 13.71 -10.45
C ILE A 137 -22.86 13.22 -11.45
N ASP A 138 -23.15 11.92 -11.40
CA ASP A 138 -24.08 11.32 -12.35
C ASP A 138 -25.52 11.85 -12.18
N SER A 139 -25.89 12.21 -10.95
CA SER A 139 -27.27 12.61 -10.62
C SER A 139 -27.51 14.11 -10.72
N ILE A 140 -26.58 14.93 -10.22
CA ILE A 140 -26.81 16.38 -10.15
C ILE A 140 -25.83 17.17 -11.02
N GLY A 141 -24.89 16.48 -11.69
CA GLY A 141 -23.95 17.11 -12.60
C GLY A 141 -22.67 17.56 -11.91
N ALA A 142 -21.65 17.80 -12.72
CA ALA A 142 -20.31 18.15 -12.24
C ALA A 142 -20.30 19.47 -11.50
N ASP A 143 -20.93 20.51 -12.08
CA ASP A 143 -20.88 21.85 -11.48
C ASP A 143 -21.57 21.87 -10.11
N ASN A 144 -22.73 21.24 -9.99
CA ASN A 144 -23.45 21.19 -8.72
C ASN A 144 -22.70 20.36 -7.68
N THR A 145 -22.04 19.30 -8.11
CA THR A 145 -21.22 18.48 -7.20
C THR A 145 -20.06 19.30 -6.65
N ILE A 146 -19.37 20.05 -7.51
CA ILE A 146 -18.25 20.90 -7.09
C ILE A 146 -18.74 21.96 -6.10
N LYS A 147 -19.86 22.61 -6.38
CA LYS A 147 -20.44 23.59 -5.45
C LYS A 147 -20.75 22.94 -4.11
N CYS A 148 -21.33 21.74 -4.14
CA CYS A 148 -21.65 21.00 -2.92
C CYS A 148 -20.38 20.75 -2.11
N ILE A 149 -19.32 20.22 -2.72
CA ILE A 149 -18.08 19.90 -2.04
C ILE A 149 -17.47 21.16 -1.42
N LYS A 150 -17.48 22.28 -2.15
CA LYS A 150 -16.95 23.54 -1.60
C LYS A 150 -17.67 23.94 -0.32
N MET A 151 -18.98 23.86 -0.32
CA MET A 151 -19.78 24.24 0.85
C MET A 151 -19.57 23.26 2.01
N LEU A 152 -19.47 21.96 1.72
CA LEU A 152 -19.20 20.97 2.75
C LEU A 152 -17.83 21.20 3.38
N ASN A 153 -16.83 21.49 2.57
CA ASN A 153 -15.48 21.75 3.07
C ASN A 153 -15.45 22.99 3.97
N GLU A 154 -16.17 24.06 3.60
CA GLU A 154 -16.24 25.26 4.42
C GLU A 154 -16.87 24.94 5.78
N ALA A 155 -17.94 24.16 5.78
CA ALA A 155 -18.60 23.76 7.04
C ALA A 155 -17.67 22.88 7.87
N ALA A 156 -16.90 22.00 7.21
CA ALA A 156 -15.96 21.12 7.90
C ALA A 156 -14.88 21.91 8.62
N VAL A 157 -14.34 22.93 7.96
CA VAL A 157 -13.34 23.80 8.60
C VAL A 157 -13.95 24.50 9.80
N LYS A 158 -15.15 25.07 9.64
CA LYS A 158 -15.82 25.81 10.71
C LYS A 158 -16.09 24.94 11.93
N HIS A 159 -16.50 23.70 11.73
CA HIS A 159 -16.90 22.81 12.82
C HIS A 159 -15.84 21.76 13.16
N GLU A 160 -14.66 21.88 12.58
CA GLU A 160 -13.52 21.00 12.87
C GLU A 160 -13.82 19.52 12.58
N VAL A 161 -14.56 19.27 11.50
CA VAL A 161 -14.92 17.92 11.06
C VAL A 161 -13.97 17.47 9.96
N ASN A 162 -13.49 16.23 10.02
CA ASN A 162 -12.81 15.63 8.87
C ASN A 162 -13.86 15.04 7.94
N ILE A 163 -13.77 15.36 6.66
CA ILE A 163 -14.62 14.71 5.66
C ILE A 163 -13.80 13.72 4.87
N VAL A 164 -14.30 12.50 4.77
CA VAL A 164 -13.72 11.45 3.95
C VAL A 164 -14.62 11.28 2.74
N TYR A 165 -14.15 11.75 1.60
CA TYR A 165 -14.86 11.58 0.33
C TYR A 165 -14.41 10.30 -0.34
N LEU A 166 -15.35 9.47 -0.75
CA LEU A 166 -15.09 8.27 -1.55
C LEU A 166 -15.49 8.55 -2.98
N PHE A 167 -14.61 8.21 -3.92
CA PHE A 167 -14.82 8.54 -5.32
C PHE A 167 -14.34 7.40 -6.19
N THR A 168 -15.27 6.74 -6.89
CA THR A 168 -14.93 5.74 -7.88
C THR A 168 -14.71 6.47 -9.21
N ARG A 169 -13.49 6.37 -9.72
CA ARG A 169 -13.14 7.11 -10.92
C ARG A 169 -13.55 6.33 -12.15
N TRP A 170 -14.81 6.50 -12.54
CA TRP A 170 -15.26 6.05 -13.85
C TRP A 170 -14.63 6.93 -14.92
N ASP A 171 -15.10 6.84 -16.14
CA ASP A 171 -14.51 7.55 -17.27
C ASP A 171 -14.96 9.02 -17.30
N TYR A 172 -14.52 9.81 -16.33
CA TYR A 172 -14.80 11.24 -16.25
C TYR A 172 -13.71 12.03 -16.96
N GLU A 173 -14.07 13.25 -17.40
CA GLU A 173 -13.09 14.15 -18.00
C GLU A 173 -11.98 14.49 -17.00
N ASP A 174 -10.74 14.58 -17.50
CA ASP A 174 -9.59 14.91 -16.67
C ASP A 174 -9.77 16.24 -15.96
N ARG A 175 -10.41 17.21 -16.63
CA ARG A 175 -10.65 18.53 -16.03
C ARG A 175 -11.48 18.42 -14.75
N LEU A 176 -12.53 17.61 -14.76
CA LEU A 176 -13.38 17.42 -13.58
C LEU A 176 -12.59 16.77 -12.46
N VAL A 177 -11.82 15.74 -12.79
CA VAL A 177 -11.02 15.03 -11.77
C VAL A 177 -10.02 15.99 -11.14
N GLU A 178 -9.36 16.83 -11.94
CA GLU A 178 -8.43 17.84 -11.43
C GLU A 178 -9.13 18.85 -10.52
N GLN A 179 -10.33 19.28 -10.88
CA GLN A 179 -11.09 20.19 -10.03
C GLN A 179 -11.39 19.56 -8.66
N LEU A 180 -11.76 18.26 -8.66
CA LEU A 180 -12.02 17.56 -7.41
C LEU A 180 -10.76 17.47 -6.55
N LYS A 181 -9.63 17.15 -7.17
CA LYS A 181 -8.36 17.08 -6.47
C LYS A 181 -7.99 18.40 -5.81
N ASN A 182 -8.27 19.50 -6.50
CA ASN A 182 -7.91 20.82 -6.01
C ASN A 182 -8.80 21.28 -4.86
N LEU A 183 -9.97 20.68 -4.70
CA LEU A 183 -10.90 21.03 -3.64
C LEU A 183 -10.56 20.38 -2.30
N VAL A 184 -9.79 19.31 -2.29
CA VAL A 184 -9.53 18.56 -1.07
C VAL A 184 -8.14 18.84 -0.54
N ASP A 185 -7.96 18.61 0.75
CA ASP A 185 -6.66 18.85 1.41
C ASP A 185 -5.69 17.68 1.19
N CYS A 186 -6.22 16.50 0.97
CA CYS A 186 -5.41 15.29 0.81
C CYS A 186 -6.07 14.39 -0.23
N GLU A 187 -5.26 13.83 -1.12
CA GLU A 187 -5.75 12.85 -2.09
C GLU A 187 -4.98 11.56 -1.93
N ILE A 188 -5.73 10.48 -1.78
CA ILE A 188 -5.18 9.13 -1.72
C ILE A 188 -5.75 8.35 -2.89
N GLN A 189 -4.87 7.81 -3.72
CA GLN A 189 -5.28 7.00 -4.86
C GLN A 189 -5.21 5.52 -4.52
N LEU A 190 -6.22 4.78 -4.96
CA LEU A 190 -6.33 3.34 -4.79
C LEU A 190 -6.35 2.71 -6.18
N PHE A 191 -5.39 1.85 -6.44
CA PHE A 191 -5.25 1.24 -7.77
C PHE A 191 -4.60 -0.12 -7.64
N SER A 192 -4.40 -0.81 -8.76
CA SER A 192 -3.72 -2.09 -8.76
C SER A 192 -2.47 -2.02 -9.62
N ILE A 193 -1.48 -2.81 -9.22
CA ILE A 193 -0.24 -2.98 -9.98
C ILE A 193 -0.18 -4.44 -10.38
N GLU A 194 0.11 -4.70 -11.65
CA GLU A 194 0.25 -6.06 -12.14
C GLU A 194 1.63 -6.60 -11.79
N GLU A 195 1.64 -7.68 -11.00
CA GLU A 195 2.82 -8.51 -10.84
C GLU A 195 2.78 -9.59 -11.91
N LYS A 196 3.86 -10.36 -12.02
CA LYS A 196 4.00 -11.37 -13.07
C LYS A 196 2.81 -12.34 -13.13
N VAL A 197 2.26 -12.72 -11.99
CA VAL A 197 1.19 -13.73 -11.91
C VAL A 197 -0.09 -13.23 -11.25
N MET A 198 -0.12 -12.00 -10.75
CA MET A 198 -1.31 -11.50 -10.06
C MET A 198 -1.30 -9.97 -10.01
N TYR A 199 -2.42 -9.42 -9.59
CA TYR A 199 -2.55 -7.99 -9.32
C TYR A 199 -2.39 -7.74 -7.84
N ARG A 200 -1.73 -6.63 -7.51
CA ARG A 200 -1.60 -6.15 -6.12
C ARG A 200 -2.35 -4.84 -5.97
N GLN A 201 -3.12 -4.71 -4.91
CA GLN A 201 -3.81 -3.47 -4.59
C GLN A 201 -2.87 -2.52 -3.88
N VAL A 202 -2.97 -1.23 -4.21
CA VAL A 202 -2.05 -0.21 -3.73
C VAL A 202 -2.84 1.01 -3.31
N PHE A 203 -2.43 1.64 -2.19
CA PHE A 203 -2.84 3.02 -1.93
C PHE A 203 -1.60 3.92 -1.94
N MET A 204 -1.79 5.17 -2.35
CA MET A 204 -0.70 6.12 -2.47
C MET A 204 -1.22 7.53 -2.17
N VAL A 205 -0.56 8.22 -1.25
CA VAL A 205 -0.89 9.62 -0.96
C VAL A 205 -0.23 10.47 -2.03
N VAL A 206 -1.01 11.09 -2.91
CA VAL A 206 -0.47 11.88 -4.00
C VAL A 206 -0.48 13.37 -3.70
N LYS A 207 -1.25 13.77 -2.69
CA LYS A 207 -1.34 15.17 -2.30
C LYS A 207 -1.66 15.27 -0.82
N SER A 208 -1.01 16.19 -0.14
CA SER A 208 -1.36 16.58 1.22
C SER A 208 -0.91 18.01 1.43
N ASN A 209 -1.76 18.83 2.04
CA ASN A 209 -1.37 20.22 2.29
C ASN A 209 -0.85 20.45 3.71
N TRP A 210 -0.59 19.37 4.45
CA TRP A 210 0.02 19.52 5.79
C TRP A 210 1.28 18.68 5.98
N THR A 211 1.63 17.88 5.01
CA THR A 211 2.85 17.09 5.07
C THR A 211 3.32 16.75 3.65
N UNK A 212 4.28 16.46 3.44
CA UNK A 212 4.81 16.16 2.25
C UNK A 212 4.35 14.85 1.85
N ALA A 213 3.88 14.82 0.82
CA ALA A 213 3.37 13.60 0.21
C ALA A 213 4.52 12.80 -0.37
N SER A 214 4.72 11.62 0.17
CA SER A 214 5.84 10.78 -0.23
C SER A 214 5.61 10.07 -1.56
N LYS A 215 4.35 9.91 -1.97
CA LYS A 215 3.96 9.11 -3.14
C LYS A 215 4.46 7.68 -3.06
N CYS A 216 4.59 7.18 -1.84
CA CYS A 216 4.99 5.81 -1.60
C CYS A 216 3.81 4.88 -1.92
N LYS A 217 4.08 3.85 -2.70
CA LYS A 217 3.06 2.84 -3.03
C LYS A 217 3.01 1.81 -1.92
N THR A 218 1.89 1.77 -1.21
CA THR A 218 1.71 0.85 -0.09
C THR A 218 0.78 -0.28 -0.51
N PHE A 219 1.27 -1.50 -0.42
CA PHE A 219 0.48 -2.69 -0.79
C PHE A 219 -0.47 -3.04 0.35
N PHE A 220 -1.71 -3.38 -0.01
CA PHE A 220 -2.69 -3.75 1.00
C PHE A 220 -3.58 -4.89 0.53
N GLU A 221 -4.17 -5.54 1.51
CA GLU A 221 -5.24 -6.52 1.31
C GLU A 221 -6.34 -6.23 2.32
N LEU A 222 -7.54 -6.72 2.05
CA LEU A 222 -8.66 -6.57 2.99
C LEU A 222 -8.84 -7.90 3.73
N ALA A 223 -8.62 -7.87 5.03
CA ALA A 223 -8.73 -9.06 5.89
C ALA A 223 -10.09 -9.14 6.56
N GLU A 224 -10.63 -10.33 6.67
CA GLU A 224 -11.92 -10.59 7.30
C GLU A 224 -11.72 -11.55 8.48
N PRO A 225 -11.76 -11.07 9.73
CA PRO A 225 -11.96 -9.70 10.17
C PRO A 225 -10.67 -8.87 10.06
N GLY A 226 -10.81 -7.58 10.23
CA GLY A 226 -9.66 -6.69 10.37
C GLY A 226 -9.70 -5.46 9.49
N GLY A 227 -10.12 -5.58 8.24
CA GLY A 227 -10.12 -4.47 7.30
C GLY A 227 -8.82 -4.35 6.54
N VAL A 228 -8.31 -3.13 6.38
CA VAL A 228 -7.11 -2.87 5.59
C VAL A 228 -5.88 -3.41 6.30
N MET A 229 -5.20 -4.34 5.65
CA MET A 229 -3.94 -4.92 6.13
C MET A 229 -2.85 -4.56 5.14
N VAL A 230 -1.76 -4.02 5.63
CA VAL A 230 -0.62 -3.60 4.81
C VAL A 230 0.42 -4.71 4.81
N PHE A 231 1.03 -4.97 3.67
CA PHE A 231 2.17 -5.86 3.65
C PHE A 231 3.32 -5.25 2.88
N ILE A 232 4.54 -5.66 3.26
CA ILE A 232 5.75 -5.17 2.64
C ILE A 232 6.37 -6.34 1.88
N PRO A 233 6.55 -6.23 0.56
CA PRO A 233 7.14 -7.33 -0.23
C PRO A 233 8.53 -7.68 0.27
N LYS A 234 8.90 -8.95 0.10
CA LYS A 234 10.19 -9.47 0.51
C LYS A 234 11.06 -9.74 -0.71
N LEU A 235 12.28 -9.24 -0.67
CA LEU A 235 13.30 -9.52 -1.69
C LEU A 235 14.42 -10.34 -1.06
N LEU A 236 14.91 -11.31 -1.79
CA LEU A 236 16.04 -12.11 -1.34
C LEU A 236 17.34 -11.64 -1.98
N VAL A 237 18.41 -11.71 -1.23
CA VAL A 237 19.76 -11.59 -1.74
C VAL A 237 20.45 -12.92 -1.40
N THR A 238 20.71 -13.73 -2.40
CA THR A 238 21.32 -15.04 -2.21
C THR A 238 22.63 -15.13 -3.00
N GLY A 239 23.37 -16.20 -2.82
CA GLY A 239 24.63 -16.40 -3.52
C GLY A 239 25.67 -17.04 -2.63
N PRO A 240 26.78 -17.49 -3.24
CA PRO A 240 27.83 -18.18 -2.51
C PRO A 240 28.46 -17.34 -1.40
N TYR A 241 29.14 -18.00 -0.49
CA TYR A 241 29.90 -17.36 0.57
C TYR A 241 30.91 -16.37 -0.05
N ASN A 242 31.05 -15.22 0.55
CA ASN A 242 31.96 -14.15 0.09
C ASN A 242 31.62 -13.52 -1.25
N ALA A 243 30.41 -13.70 -1.74
CA ALA A 243 29.98 -13.02 -2.98
C ALA A 243 29.70 -11.54 -2.77
N GLY A 244 29.65 -11.07 -1.51
CA GLY A 244 29.40 -9.66 -1.21
C GLY A 244 27.96 -9.36 -0.89
N LYS A 245 27.20 -10.36 -0.44
CA LYS A 245 25.77 -10.20 -0.14
C LYS A 245 25.53 -9.15 0.95
N THR A 246 26.31 -9.21 2.03
CA THR A 246 26.13 -8.27 3.14
C THR A 246 26.35 -6.84 2.67
N THR A 247 27.41 -6.60 1.92
CA THR A 247 27.70 -5.27 1.38
C THR A 247 26.60 -4.80 0.44
N PHE A 248 26.08 -5.71 -0.38
CA PHE A 248 25.00 -5.37 -1.30
C PHE A 248 23.71 -5.02 -0.54
N VAL A 249 23.35 -5.80 0.49
CA VAL A 249 22.17 -5.50 1.31
C VAL A 249 22.32 -4.11 1.95
N HIS A 250 23.48 -3.81 2.48
CA HIS A 250 23.73 -2.48 3.06
C HIS A 250 23.67 -1.38 2.01
N ALA A 251 24.08 -1.67 0.78
CA ALA A 251 24.03 -0.67 -0.29
C ALA A 251 22.60 -0.34 -0.72
N ILE A 252 21.70 -1.31 -0.67
CA ILE A 252 20.31 -1.08 -1.12
C ILE A 252 19.35 -0.74 0.02
N ALA A 253 19.71 -1.02 1.25
CA ALA A 253 18.81 -0.80 2.40
C ALA A 253 19.39 0.27 3.31
N LYS A 254 18.60 1.31 3.56
CA LYS A 254 19.06 2.44 4.37
C LYS A 254 19.38 2.06 5.80
N LYS A 255 18.69 1.08 6.35
CA LYS A 255 18.87 0.65 7.74
C LYS A 255 19.03 -0.85 7.82
N ALA A 256 19.96 -1.37 7.01
CA ALA A 256 20.22 -2.80 7.03
C ALA A 256 20.92 -3.17 8.34
N VAL A 257 20.51 -4.29 8.92
CA VAL A 257 21.14 -4.82 10.13
C VAL A 257 21.45 -6.29 9.89
N SER A 258 22.54 -6.73 10.51
CA SER A 258 22.89 -8.15 10.52
C SER A 258 22.46 -8.69 11.87
N VAL A 259 21.60 -9.69 11.87
CA VAL A 259 21.09 -10.28 13.10
C VAL A 259 21.40 -11.77 13.14
N GLU A 260 21.67 -12.23 14.33
CA GLU A 260 21.82 -13.65 14.57
C GLU A 260 20.49 -14.19 15.04
N ARG A 261 20.02 -15.21 14.37
CA ARG A 261 18.76 -15.87 14.72
C ARG A 261 19.01 -17.34 14.94
N GLN A 262 18.34 -17.89 15.92
CA GLN A 262 18.34 -19.33 16.07
C GLN A 262 17.68 -19.92 14.84
N ALA A 263 18.38 -20.81 14.16
CA ALA A 263 17.83 -21.45 13.00
C ALA A 263 16.58 -22.25 13.38
N PHE A 264 15.59 -22.21 12.56
CA PHE A 264 14.29 -22.83 12.80
C PHE A 264 14.38 -24.15 13.58
N GLU A 265 13.26 -24.68 14.01
CA GLU A 265 13.21 -25.86 14.86
C GLU A 265 14.07 -27.03 14.38
N LEU A 266 14.31 -27.09 13.08
CA LEU A 266 15.11 -28.15 12.47
C LEU A 266 16.62 -28.03 12.79
N PHE A 267 17.06 -26.86 13.24
CA PHE A 267 18.47 -26.59 13.49
C PHE A 267 18.65 -25.87 14.81
N PRO A 268 19.23 -26.49 15.81
CA PRO A 268 19.50 -25.81 17.07
C PRO A 268 20.81 -24.99 16.97
N THR A 269 20.93 -24.17 15.94
CA THR A 269 22.10 -23.32 15.74
C THR A 269 21.67 -21.89 15.46
N THR A 270 22.63 -20.99 15.52
CA THR A 270 22.43 -19.60 15.22
C THR A 270 22.90 -19.30 13.79
N VAL A 271 22.10 -18.55 13.06
CA VAL A 271 22.39 -18.16 11.69
C VAL A 271 22.48 -16.65 11.62
N GLY A 272 23.56 -16.14 11.04
CA GLY A 272 23.68 -14.71 10.78
C GLY A 272 22.91 -14.35 9.52
N LEU A 273 21.93 -13.47 9.65
CA LEU A 273 21.13 -12.99 8.54
C LEU A 273 21.26 -11.49 8.39
N ASP A 274 21.36 -11.04 7.16
CA ASP A 274 21.33 -9.61 6.86
C ASP A 274 19.88 -9.26 6.54
N ILE A 275 19.32 -8.33 7.32
CA ILE A 275 17.94 -7.90 7.15
C ILE A 275 17.91 -6.38 7.05
N GLY A 276 17.20 -5.87 6.06
CA GLY A 276 17.08 -4.44 5.90
C GLY A 276 15.76 -4.05 5.29
N HIS A 277 15.50 -2.77 5.27
CA HIS A 277 14.32 -2.21 4.64
C HIS A 277 14.78 -1.19 3.61
N MET A 278 14.13 -1.17 2.44
CA MET A 278 14.46 -0.20 1.41
C MET A 278 13.21 0.46 0.87
N ASP A 279 13.39 1.71 0.46
CA ASP A 279 12.40 2.44 -0.31
C ASP A 279 13.11 2.90 -1.60
N TYR A 280 12.54 2.52 -2.75
CA TYR A 280 13.16 2.81 -4.03
C TYR A 280 12.09 3.18 -5.04
N LYS A 281 12.15 4.41 -5.53
CA LYS A 281 11.22 4.93 -6.55
C LYS A 281 9.75 4.67 -6.17
N GLY A 282 9.43 4.88 -4.91
CA GLY A 282 8.07 4.74 -4.40
C GLY A 282 7.68 3.34 -3.99
N PHE A 283 8.57 2.36 -4.11
CA PHE A 283 8.30 0.99 -3.66
C PHE A 283 9.05 0.72 -2.36
N SER A 284 8.36 0.09 -1.42
CA SER A 284 8.99 -0.39 -0.18
C SER A 284 9.16 -1.89 -0.24
N ALA A 285 10.26 -2.38 0.29
CA ALA A 285 10.51 -3.82 0.36
C ALA A 285 11.42 -4.13 1.54
N ASP A 286 11.23 -5.31 2.11
CA ASP A 286 12.16 -5.85 3.09
C ASP A 286 13.14 -6.76 2.35
N VAL A 287 14.40 -6.67 2.74
CA VAL A 287 15.49 -7.37 2.07
C VAL A 287 16.10 -8.36 3.04
N PHE A 288 16.27 -9.61 2.60
CA PHE A 288 16.85 -10.67 3.41
C PHE A 288 18.03 -11.28 2.66
N GLY A 289 19.20 -11.21 3.28
CA GLY A 289 20.39 -11.90 2.75
C GLY A 289 20.43 -13.33 3.27
N THR A 290 20.49 -14.32 2.39
CA THR A 290 20.54 -15.72 2.80
C THR A 290 21.97 -16.12 3.18
N PRO A 291 22.13 -17.14 4.05
CA PRO A 291 23.47 -17.67 4.32
C PRO A 291 24.04 -18.34 3.06
N GLY A 292 25.32 -18.10 2.78
CA GLY A 292 25.96 -18.69 1.62
C GLY A 292 26.69 -20.00 1.88
N GLN A 293 26.86 -20.36 3.14
CA GLN A 293 27.61 -21.57 3.53
C GLN A 293 26.72 -22.81 3.39
N GLU A 294 27.30 -23.89 2.88
CA GLU A 294 26.56 -25.13 2.60
C GLU A 294 25.85 -25.70 3.81
N ARG A 295 26.42 -25.51 5.00
CA ARG A 295 25.79 -26.04 6.21
C ARG A 295 24.42 -25.44 6.51
N PHE A 296 24.07 -24.34 5.87
CA PHE A 296 22.78 -23.68 6.05
C PHE A 296 21.83 -23.89 4.89
N ASP A 297 22.13 -24.81 3.96
CA ASP A 297 21.32 -24.98 2.76
C ASP A 297 19.85 -25.31 3.04
N LEU A 298 19.57 -26.06 4.11
CA LEU A 298 18.20 -26.43 4.43
C LEU A 298 17.34 -25.22 4.83
N LEU A 299 17.99 -24.08 5.13
CA LEU A 299 17.26 -22.85 5.48
C LEU A 299 16.85 -22.03 4.25
N LEU A 300 17.42 -22.32 3.08
CA LEU A 300 17.23 -21.46 1.92
C LEU A 300 15.79 -21.46 1.43
N GLU A 301 15.16 -22.62 1.34
CA GLU A 301 13.77 -22.70 0.88
C GLU A 301 12.81 -22.01 1.84
N PRO A 302 12.86 -22.27 3.17
CA PRO A 302 12.00 -21.52 4.09
C PRO A 302 12.23 -20.00 4.05
N LEU A 303 13.48 -19.55 3.94
CA LEU A 303 13.77 -18.13 3.88
C LEU A 303 13.24 -17.50 2.58
N SER A 304 13.11 -18.28 1.51
CA SER A 304 12.66 -17.77 0.22
C SER A 304 11.14 -17.72 0.09
N ARG A 305 10.41 -18.29 1.03
CA ARG A 305 8.96 -18.26 0.96
C ARG A 305 8.46 -16.82 1.00
N GLU A 306 7.44 -16.54 0.19
CA GLU A 306 6.81 -15.23 0.10
C GLU A 306 7.69 -14.16 -0.55
N ALA A 307 8.88 -14.51 -1.04
CA ALA A 307 9.70 -13.56 -1.78
C ALA A 307 9.05 -13.28 -3.13
N ILE A 308 9.16 -12.02 -3.57
CA ILE A 308 8.62 -11.62 -4.88
C ILE A 308 9.72 -11.45 -5.92
N GLY A 309 10.97 -11.50 -5.50
CA GLY A 309 12.10 -11.40 -6.41
C GLY A 309 13.40 -11.69 -5.68
N THR A 310 14.45 -11.90 -6.44
CA THR A 310 15.73 -12.24 -5.85
C THR A 310 16.90 -11.64 -6.62
N PHE A 311 17.92 -11.22 -5.88
CA PHE A 311 19.25 -10.90 -6.39
C PHE A 311 20.17 -12.07 -6.10
N ILE A 312 20.96 -12.45 -7.08
CA ILE A 312 21.92 -13.53 -6.92
C ILE A 312 23.32 -12.98 -7.10
N UNK A 313 24.00 -12.68 -6.15
CA UNK A 313 25.15 -12.12 -6.11
C UNK A 313 26.10 -13.10 -6.49
N ILE A 314 27.02 -12.88 -7.18
CA ILE A 314 28.20 -13.69 -7.47
C ILE A 314 29.46 -12.82 -7.40
N ASP A 315 30.58 -13.47 -7.10
CA ASP A 315 31.88 -12.82 -7.15
C ASP A 315 32.41 -13.01 -8.57
N SER A 316 32.45 -11.94 -9.35
CA SER A 316 32.84 -12.04 -10.76
C SER A 316 34.33 -12.35 -10.94
N THR A 317 35.13 -12.30 -9.87
CA THR A 317 36.55 -12.69 -9.93
C THR A 317 36.79 -14.15 -9.56
N LYS A 318 35.72 -14.89 -9.21
CA LYS A 318 35.81 -16.27 -8.74
C LYS A 318 34.93 -17.18 -9.59
N PRO A 319 35.37 -17.54 -10.83
CA PRO A 319 34.53 -18.34 -11.73
C PRO A 319 34.19 -19.73 -11.17
N ASP A 320 34.97 -20.28 -10.26
CA ASP A 320 34.68 -21.56 -9.64
C ASP A 320 33.45 -21.52 -8.75
N THR A 321 32.98 -20.38 -8.39
CA THR A 321 31.74 -20.24 -7.60
C THR A 321 30.45 -20.17 -8.42
N UNK A 322 30.44 -20.11 -9.55
CA UNK A 322 29.37 -20.05 -10.34
C UNK A 322 28.53 -21.18 -10.26
N ALA A 323 29.09 -22.42 -10.14
CA ALA A 323 28.29 -23.64 -9.98
C ALA A 323 27.50 -23.60 -8.65
N ARG A 324 28.15 -23.14 -7.61
CA ARG A 324 27.48 -22.99 -6.31
C ARG A 324 26.31 -22.01 -6.39
N ALA A 325 26.47 -20.91 -7.09
CA ALA A 325 25.40 -19.93 -7.30
C ALA A 325 24.20 -20.59 -7.98
N LYS A 326 24.45 -21.41 -8.98
CA LYS A 326 23.39 -22.11 -9.70
C LYS A 326 22.63 -23.07 -8.78
N GLU A 327 23.34 -23.78 -7.90
CA GLU A 327 22.70 -24.63 -6.90
C GLU A 327 21.77 -23.81 -5.99
N MET A 328 22.23 -22.65 -5.55
CA MET A 328 21.45 -21.82 -4.64
C MET A 328 20.20 -21.26 -5.31
N ILE A 329 20.26 -20.96 -6.61
CA ILE A 329 19.08 -20.56 -7.37
C ILE A 329 18.00 -21.65 -7.25
N ASN A 330 18.40 -22.91 -7.40
CA ASN A 330 17.46 -24.03 -7.30
C ASN A 330 16.91 -24.17 -5.88
N MET A 331 17.77 -24.08 -4.87
CA MET A 331 17.37 -24.27 -3.49
C MET A 331 16.44 -23.18 -3.00
N CYS A 332 16.61 -21.95 -3.49
CA CYS A 332 15.75 -20.82 -3.09
C CYS A 332 14.50 -20.73 -3.96
N ARG A 333 14.30 -21.69 -4.87
CA ARG A 333 13.20 -21.62 -5.85
C ARG A 333 13.27 -20.35 -6.69
N ALA A 334 14.47 -19.80 -6.82
CA ALA A 334 14.64 -18.56 -7.56
C ALA A 334 14.41 -18.72 -9.05
N GLU A 335 14.38 -19.96 -9.54
CA GLU A 335 14.01 -20.22 -10.93
C GLU A 335 12.63 -19.67 -11.28
N ALA A 336 11.69 -19.74 -10.32
CA ALA A 336 10.31 -19.29 -10.55
C ALA A 336 10.10 -17.82 -10.23
N LEU A 337 11.10 -17.15 -9.65
CA LEU A 337 10.99 -15.76 -9.25
C LEU A 337 11.66 -14.84 -10.28
N PRO A 338 11.15 -13.61 -10.42
CA PRO A 338 11.94 -12.58 -11.09
C PRO A 338 13.31 -12.50 -10.44
N LYS A 339 14.36 -12.48 -11.25
CA LYS A 339 15.71 -12.53 -10.69
C LYS A 339 16.69 -11.72 -11.51
N VAL A 340 17.72 -11.23 -10.82
CA VAL A 340 18.84 -10.53 -11.44
C VAL A 340 20.11 -11.12 -10.84
N ILE A 341 21.03 -11.49 -11.70
CA ILE A 341 22.36 -11.90 -11.27
C ILE A 341 23.18 -10.62 -11.09
N VAL A 342 23.70 -10.44 -9.89
CA VAL A 342 24.54 -9.30 -9.56
C VAL A 342 26.00 -9.76 -9.69
N ALA A 343 26.63 -9.34 -10.78
CA ALA A 343 28.05 -9.67 -11.02
C ALA A 343 28.90 -8.70 -10.21
N ASN A 344 29.06 -9.02 -8.94
CA ASN A 344 29.71 -8.12 -7.97
C ASN A 344 31.22 -8.12 -8.16
N LYS A 345 31.85 -7.10 -7.62
CA LYS A 345 33.30 -6.90 -7.67
C LYS A 345 33.80 -6.69 -9.11
N HIS A 346 32.95 -6.09 -9.95
CA HIS A 346 33.31 -5.89 -11.35
C HIS A 346 34.48 -4.91 -11.48
N ASP A 347 34.75 -4.13 -10.47
CA ASP A 347 35.82 -3.16 -10.44
C ASP A 347 37.20 -3.78 -10.20
N LEU A 348 37.24 -5.03 -9.80
CA LEU A 348 38.51 -5.70 -9.48
C LEU A 348 39.14 -6.35 -10.71
N PRO A 349 40.47 -6.44 -10.71
CA PRO A 349 41.17 -7.12 -11.84
C PRO A 349 40.71 -8.57 -11.97
N GLY A 350 40.56 -9.03 -13.19
CA GLY A 350 40.14 -10.38 -13.47
C GLY A 350 38.65 -10.64 -13.40
N ALA A 351 37.84 -9.60 -13.21
CA ALA A 351 36.41 -9.78 -13.16
C ALA A 351 35.85 -10.22 -14.51
N LEU A 352 34.98 -11.22 -14.48
CA LEU A 352 34.31 -11.72 -15.67
C LEU A 352 33.25 -10.72 -16.15
N THR A 353 33.09 -10.64 -17.47
CA THR A 353 32.02 -9.83 -18.05
C THR A 353 30.68 -10.56 -17.91
N PRO A 354 29.57 -9.86 -18.04
CA PRO A 354 28.26 -10.54 -18.04
C PRO A 354 28.14 -11.64 -19.07
N ASP A 355 28.69 -11.46 -20.29
CA ASP A 355 28.64 -12.49 -21.32
C ASP A 355 29.42 -13.74 -20.90
N GLU A 356 30.59 -13.55 -20.30
CA GLU A 356 31.39 -14.67 -19.81
C GLU A 356 30.68 -15.44 -18.71
N ILE A 357 30.03 -14.71 -17.81
CA ILE A 357 29.26 -15.32 -16.71
C ILE A 357 28.09 -16.11 -17.27
N LYS A 358 27.36 -15.54 -18.23
CA LYS A 358 26.21 -16.20 -18.85
C LYS A 358 26.63 -17.54 -19.46
N LYS A 359 27.74 -17.57 -20.17
CA LYS A 359 28.25 -18.80 -20.78
C LYS A 359 28.61 -19.85 -19.73
N ARG A 360 29.28 -19.41 -18.65
CA ARG A 360 29.73 -20.34 -17.61
C ARG A 360 28.58 -20.91 -16.80
N MET A 361 27.57 -20.12 -16.53
CA MET A 361 26.44 -20.59 -15.73
C MET A 361 25.47 -21.45 -16.52
N ALA A 362 25.40 -21.26 -17.83
CA ALA A 362 24.57 -22.08 -18.73
C ALA A 362 23.14 -22.20 -18.21
N LEU A 363 22.51 -21.06 -17.94
CA LEU A 363 21.14 -21.04 -17.44
C LEU A 363 20.14 -21.29 -18.57
N TRP A 364 18.99 -21.87 -18.19
CA TRP A 364 17.93 -22.20 -19.15
C TRP A 364 17.34 -20.99 -19.83
N GLU A 365 17.19 -19.93 -19.09
CA GLU A 365 16.50 -18.74 -19.56
C GLU A 365 17.48 -17.58 -19.69
N ASP A 366 17.04 -16.54 -20.37
CA ASP A 366 17.84 -15.34 -20.52
C ASP A 366 17.71 -14.51 -19.25
N VAL A 367 18.66 -14.63 -18.36
CA VAL A 367 18.64 -13.95 -17.07
C VAL A 367 19.48 -12.68 -17.16
N ALA A 368 18.93 -11.58 -16.65
CA ALA A 368 19.66 -10.32 -16.62
C ALA A 368 20.87 -10.43 -15.68
N ILE A 369 22.02 -10.01 -16.15
CA ILE A 369 23.26 -10.00 -15.39
C ILE A 369 23.76 -8.55 -15.35
N VAL A 370 23.87 -7.97 -14.15
CA VAL A 370 24.25 -6.57 -14.00
C VAL A 370 25.60 -6.48 -13.29
N PRO A 371 26.61 -5.84 -13.92
CA PRO A 371 27.89 -5.65 -13.23
C PRO A 371 27.73 -4.62 -12.11
N VAL A 372 28.25 -4.96 -10.94
CA VAL A 372 28.09 -4.16 -9.73
C VAL A 372 29.40 -4.13 -8.94
N SER A 373 29.67 -3.02 -8.31
CA SER A 373 30.58 -2.96 -7.18
C SER A 373 29.76 -2.48 -5.97
N ALA A 374 29.35 -3.41 -5.13
CA ALA A 374 28.56 -3.03 -3.96
C ALA A 374 29.36 -2.13 -3.02
N GLN A 375 30.66 -2.40 -2.90
CA GLN A 375 31.53 -1.62 -2.03
C GLN A 375 31.64 -0.17 -2.50
N LYS A 376 31.66 0.06 -3.80
CA LYS A 376 31.76 1.42 -4.37
C LYS A 376 30.41 2.01 -4.74
N ASN A 377 29.32 1.26 -4.49
CA ASN A 377 27.96 1.66 -4.86
C ASN A 377 27.82 1.96 -6.35
N GLU A 378 28.46 1.14 -7.19
CA GLU A 378 28.36 1.22 -8.65
C GLU A 378 27.47 0.13 -9.19
N GLY A 379 26.57 0.49 -10.10
CA GLY A 379 25.66 -0.46 -10.73
C GLY A 379 24.51 -0.92 -9.87
N VAL A 380 24.44 -0.47 -8.62
CA VAL A 380 23.41 -0.90 -7.68
C VAL A 380 22.04 -0.41 -8.14
N ASP A 381 21.95 0.84 -8.58
CA ASP A 381 20.66 1.38 -9.06
C ASP A 381 20.17 0.63 -10.29
N LYS A 382 21.09 0.25 -11.19
CA LYS A 382 20.71 -0.51 -12.38
C LYS A 382 20.19 -1.90 -12.00
N ALA A 383 20.81 -2.54 -11.01
CA ALA A 383 20.33 -3.84 -10.53
C ALA A 383 18.91 -3.71 -9.95
N LEU A 384 18.67 -2.66 -9.16
CA LEU A 384 17.35 -2.42 -8.60
C LEU A 384 16.32 -2.14 -9.69
N ASP A 385 16.63 -1.25 -10.63
CA ASP A 385 15.72 -0.95 -11.74
C ASP A 385 15.39 -2.21 -12.52
N THR A 386 16.39 -3.04 -12.79
CA THR A 386 16.20 -4.26 -13.58
C THR A 386 15.27 -5.22 -12.86
N LEU A 387 15.48 -5.42 -11.57
CA LEU A 387 14.61 -6.34 -10.82
C LEU A 387 13.19 -5.82 -10.70
N PHE A 388 13.03 -4.53 -10.37
CA PHE A 388 11.69 -3.96 -10.22
C PHE A 388 10.93 -3.96 -11.54
N ASP A 389 11.61 -3.74 -12.68
CA ASP A 389 10.96 -3.84 -13.99
C ASP A 389 10.48 -5.26 -14.27
N LEU A 390 11.20 -6.27 -13.76
CA LEU A 390 10.79 -7.65 -13.92
C LEU A 390 9.61 -8.02 -13.03
N ILE A 391 9.55 -7.44 -11.83
CA ILE A 391 8.49 -7.75 -10.87
C ILE A 391 7.19 -7.05 -11.24
N TYR A 392 7.27 -5.75 -11.54
CA TYR A 392 6.09 -4.91 -11.73
C TYR A 392 5.99 -4.44 -13.16
N ARG A 393 4.81 -4.62 -13.74
CA ARG A 393 4.48 -4.04 -15.03
C ARG A 393 3.73 -2.74 -14.73
N VAL A 394 4.38 -1.64 -15.04
CA VAL A 394 3.82 -0.33 -14.71
C VAL A 394 3.16 0.31 -15.93
#